data_71799681daf732919b4b7c56bbb63f9a
#
_entry.id   71799681daf732919b4b7c56bbb63f9a
#
_cell.length_a   1.000
_cell.length_b   1.000
_cell.length_c   1.000
_cell.angle_alpha   90.00
_cell.angle_beta   90.00
_cell.angle_gamma   90.00
#
_symmetry.space_group_name_H-M   'P 1'
#
loop_
_entity.id
_entity.type
_entity.pdbx_description
1 polymer ?
#
loop_
_entity_poly.entity_id
_entity_poly.type
_entity_poly.pdbx_seq_one_letter_code
_entity_poly.pdbx_strand_id
1 'polypeptide(L)'
;VPYRFATERRDYSDYASGRVFYGLPGFPAMPVRLAGEMFARALAFRAAQSLHSPCTVYDPCCGGAYHLATLGYLHWSDIDAIIGSDVDEEALSLAQRNLDLLTPAGIERRIAEIAQMSAAYGKPSHAEAQASAEVLRKQLLGLVEEHTIRCELFRADATDGQALQTKLRGRPVDIVLTDVPYGRRSGWQVPPTAPASSLTPAGRMLEALLSVISPSTVIAVVADKQQSLAHPAYRRLGRFQLGDRHVVWLAAQEYVIMNK
;
A
#
# COMPACT_ATOMS: atom_id res chain seq x y z
N VAL A 1 7.73 -22.69 0.41
CA VAL A 1 6.84 -21.54 0.76
C VAL A 1 7.65 -20.27 0.63
N PRO A 2 7.18 -19.28 -0.11
CA PRO A 2 7.96 -18.07 -0.37
C PRO A 2 8.06 -17.11 0.83
N TYR A 3 7.23 -17.28 1.87
CA TYR A 3 7.20 -16.43 3.06
C TYR A 3 8.42 -16.66 3.97
N ARG A 4 9.11 -15.56 4.32
CA ARG A 4 10.30 -15.57 5.18
C ARG A 4 10.00 -15.01 6.58
N PHE A 5 9.09 -14.05 6.67
CA PHE A 5 8.68 -13.39 7.91
C PHE A 5 7.28 -13.81 8.33
N ALA A 6 6.31 -13.80 7.42
CA ALA A 6 4.95 -14.27 7.69
C ALA A 6 4.86 -15.81 7.58
N THR A 7 5.71 -16.55 8.32
CA THR A 7 5.80 -18.02 8.24
C THR A 7 4.59 -18.70 8.87
N GLU A 8 4.06 -18.16 9.97
CA GLU A 8 2.89 -18.69 10.64
C GLU A 8 1.59 -18.35 9.89
N ARG A 9 0.64 -19.29 9.94
CA ARG A 9 -0.73 -19.02 9.50
C ARG A 9 -1.49 -18.37 10.65
N ARG A 10 -1.59 -17.04 10.62
CA ARG A 10 -2.47 -16.29 11.53
C ARG A 10 -3.84 -16.14 10.91
N ASP A 11 -4.85 -16.04 11.77
CA ASP A 11 -6.18 -15.63 11.34
C ASP A 11 -6.18 -14.11 11.07
N TYR A 12 -6.56 -13.75 9.87
CA TYR A 12 -6.70 -12.36 9.43
C TYR A 12 -8.16 -12.02 9.12
N SER A 13 -9.13 -12.79 9.63
CA SER A 13 -10.55 -12.62 9.32
C SER A 13 -11.08 -11.25 9.73
N ASP A 14 -10.57 -10.67 10.82
CA ASP A 14 -10.96 -9.31 11.26
C ASP A 14 -10.53 -8.23 10.28
N TYR A 15 -9.48 -8.49 9.51
CA TYR A 15 -8.98 -7.60 8.46
C TYR A 15 -9.62 -7.84 7.09
N ALA A 16 -10.58 -8.75 6.97
CA ALA A 16 -11.16 -9.10 5.68
C ALA A 16 -11.83 -7.87 5.02
N SER A 17 -11.50 -7.64 3.74
CA SER A 17 -12.15 -6.61 2.94
C SER A 17 -13.66 -6.84 2.87
N GLY A 18 -14.44 -5.79 3.06
CA GLY A 18 -15.90 -5.85 3.11
C GLY A 18 -16.48 -6.14 4.50
N ARG A 19 -15.68 -6.44 5.52
CA ARG A 19 -16.13 -6.50 6.92
C ARG A 19 -16.04 -5.12 7.58
N VAL A 20 -14.90 -4.80 8.14
CA VAL A 20 -14.60 -3.50 8.74
C VAL A 20 -13.98 -2.60 7.68
N PHE A 21 -12.91 -3.06 7.02
CA PHE A 21 -12.31 -2.35 5.91
C PHE A 21 -13.26 -2.30 4.73
N TYR A 22 -13.32 -1.13 4.10
CA TYR A 22 -14.14 -0.92 2.92
C TYR A 22 -13.54 -1.60 1.71
N GLY A 23 -14.36 -2.23 0.90
CA GLY A 23 -13.97 -2.87 -0.35
C GLY A 23 -14.82 -2.38 -1.50
N LEU A 24 -14.25 -2.32 -2.69
CA LEU A 24 -14.99 -2.11 -3.94
C LEU A 24 -15.30 -3.47 -4.59
N PRO A 25 -16.56 -3.73 -4.98
CA PRO A 25 -16.89 -4.91 -5.74
C PRO A 25 -16.04 -4.98 -7.03
N GLY A 26 -15.37 -6.11 -7.23
CA GLY A 26 -14.55 -6.32 -8.43
C GLY A 26 -13.10 -5.87 -8.34
N PHE A 27 -12.67 -5.23 -7.26
CA PHE A 27 -11.26 -4.92 -7.00
C PHE A 27 -10.70 -5.91 -5.96
N PRO A 28 -9.87 -6.86 -6.36
CA PRO A 28 -9.28 -7.81 -5.42
C PRO A 28 -8.31 -7.08 -4.50
N ALA A 29 -8.55 -7.19 -3.20
CA ALA A 29 -7.62 -6.68 -2.20
C ALA A 29 -6.34 -7.53 -2.18
N MET A 30 -5.19 -6.88 -1.95
CA MET A 30 -3.94 -7.60 -1.68
C MET A 30 -4.11 -8.43 -0.39
N PRO A 31 -3.76 -9.74 -0.40
CA PRO A 31 -3.85 -10.55 0.82
C PRO A 31 -3.02 -9.94 1.96
N VAL A 32 -3.62 -9.81 3.14
CA VAL A 32 -2.99 -9.21 4.34
C VAL A 32 -1.64 -9.85 4.64
N ARG A 33 -1.57 -11.17 4.58
CA ARG A 33 -0.32 -11.92 4.80
C ARG A 33 0.76 -11.56 3.78
N LEU A 34 0.38 -11.29 2.52
CA LEU A 34 1.32 -10.89 1.49
C LEU A 34 1.84 -9.47 1.74
N ALA A 35 0.95 -8.54 2.06
CA ALA A 35 1.33 -7.17 2.40
C ALA A 35 2.31 -7.14 3.59
N GLY A 36 2.01 -7.88 4.65
CA GLY A 36 2.89 -8.01 5.83
C GLY A 36 4.26 -8.60 5.48
N GLU A 37 4.32 -9.66 4.66
CA GLU A 37 5.60 -10.23 4.21
C GLU A 37 6.41 -9.24 3.37
N MET A 38 5.75 -8.52 2.46
CA MET A 38 6.41 -7.53 1.61
C MET A 38 7.02 -6.42 2.45
N PHE A 39 6.25 -5.91 3.40
CA PHE A 39 6.69 -4.85 4.29
C PHE A 39 7.83 -5.30 5.22
N ALA A 40 7.69 -6.46 5.86
CA ALA A 40 8.74 -7.01 6.74
C ALA A 40 10.06 -7.25 5.99
N ARG A 41 10.03 -7.69 4.72
CA ARG A 41 11.26 -7.76 3.90
C ARG A 41 11.81 -6.39 3.57
N ALA A 42 10.98 -5.41 3.29
CA ALA A 42 11.43 -4.05 3.04
C ALA A 42 12.13 -3.47 4.28
N LEU A 43 11.57 -3.68 5.48
CA LEU A 43 12.21 -3.33 6.75
C LEU A 43 13.55 -4.04 6.93
N ALA A 44 13.64 -5.33 6.62
CA ALA A 44 14.90 -6.08 6.70
C ALA A 44 15.98 -5.54 5.73
N PHE A 45 15.60 -5.10 4.53
CA PHE A 45 16.52 -4.44 3.60
C PHE A 45 16.97 -3.06 4.11
N ARG A 46 16.09 -2.30 4.77
CA ARG A 46 16.44 -1.03 5.43
C ARG A 46 17.39 -1.26 6.62
N ALA A 47 17.07 -2.24 7.47
CA ALA A 47 17.89 -2.62 8.61
C ALA A 47 19.32 -3.04 8.19
N ALA A 48 19.48 -3.70 7.05
CA ALA A 48 20.79 -4.04 6.48
C ALA A 48 21.60 -2.79 6.06
N GLN A 49 20.96 -1.62 5.95
CA GLN A 49 21.59 -0.31 5.72
C GLN A 49 21.68 0.52 7.01
N SER A 50 21.49 -0.09 8.20
CA SER A 50 21.45 0.57 9.51
C SER A 50 20.31 1.59 9.67
N LEU A 51 19.22 1.42 8.94
CA LEU A 51 18.03 2.27 9.01
C LEU A 51 16.95 1.56 9.83
N HIS A 52 16.79 1.96 11.09
CA HIS A 52 15.92 1.31 12.07
C HIS A 52 14.76 2.19 12.58
N SER A 53 14.71 3.45 12.19
CA SER A 53 13.61 4.36 12.57
C SER A 53 12.29 4.00 11.90
N PRO A 54 11.15 4.38 12.49
CA PRO A 54 9.86 4.31 11.81
C PRO A 54 9.93 4.96 10.43
N CYS A 55 9.18 4.43 9.48
CA CYS A 55 9.32 4.76 8.08
C CYS A 55 8.07 5.43 7.49
N THR A 56 8.28 6.20 6.43
CA THR A 56 7.20 6.66 5.55
C THR A 56 6.97 5.62 4.45
N VAL A 57 5.74 5.11 4.39
CA VAL A 57 5.28 4.17 3.34
C VAL A 57 4.49 4.93 2.28
N TYR A 58 4.83 4.73 1.02
CA TYR A 58 4.14 5.34 -0.11
C TYR A 58 3.62 4.28 -1.09
N ASP A 59 2.37 4.42 -1.52
CA ASP A 59 1.82 3.66 -2.63
C ASP A 59 1.34 4.60 -3.74
N PRO A 60 2.02 4.58 -4.91
CA PRO A 60 1.64 5.41 -6.06
C PRO A 60 0.39 4.93 -6.82
N CYS A 61 -0.13 3.74 -6.52
CA CYS A 61 -1.32 3.13 -7.13
C CYS A 61 -2.22 2.56 -6.03
N CYS A 62 -2.54 3.38 -5.01
CA CYS A 62 -3.07 2.89 -3.74
C CYS A 62 -4.49 2.30 -3.84
N GLY A 63 -5.24 2.60 -4.91
CA GLY A 63 -6.62 2.20 -5.01
C GLY A 63 -7.40 2.63 -3.77
N GLY A 64 -8.11 1.70 -3.15
CA GLY A 64 -8.80 1.95 -1.87
C GLY A 64 -7.90 1.90 -0.62
N ALA A 65 -6.58 1.88 -0.74
CA ALA A 65 -5.59 1.86 0.34
C ALA A 65 -5.81 0.75 1.40
N TYR A 66 -6.47 -0.33 1.03
CA TYR A 66 -6.79 -1.42 1.96
C TYR A 66 -5.54 -2.02 2.61
N HIS A 67 -4.53 -2.35 1.80
CA HIS A 67 -3.30 -2.94 2.31
C HIS A 67 -2.48 -1.95 3.15
N LEU A 68 -2.51 -0.65 2.82
CA LEU A 68 -1.87 0.39 3.63
C LEU A 68 -2.52 0.50 5.02
N ALA A 69 -3.85 0.50 5.06
CA ALA A 69 -4.59 0.54 6.33
C ALA A 69 -4.35 -0.73 7.17
N THR A 70 -4.33 -1.92 6.55
CA THR A 70 -4.01 -3.17 7.27
C THR A 70 -2.57 -3.20 7.77
N LEU A 71 -1.60 -2.65 7.01
CA LEU A 71 -0.22 -2.50 7.47
C LEU A 71 -0.12 -1.56 8.67
N GLY A 72 -0.89 -0.46 8.70
CA GLY A 72 -0.97 0.42 9.84
C GLY A 72 -1.30 -0.34 11.14
N TYR A 73 -2.31 -1.21 11.12
CA TYR A 73 -2.65 -2.04 12.29
C TYR A 73 -1.58 -3.08 12.66
N LEU A 74 -0.92 -3.67 11.68
CA LEU A 74 0.00 -4.79 11.89
C LEU A 74 1.43 -4.35 12.22
N HIS A 75 1.81 -3.14 11.81
CA HIS A 75 3.17 -2.61 11.89
C HIS A 75 3.18 -1.17 12.40
N TRP A 76 2.32 -0.87 13.38
CA TRP A 76 2.12 0.49 13.90
C TRP A 76 3.41 1.17 14.31
N SER A 77 4.24 0.49 15.11
CA SER A 77 5.50 1.01 15.62
C SER A 77 6.59 1.19 14.55
N ASP A 78 6.43 0.54 13.39
CA ASP A 78 7.38 0.62 12.28
C ASP A 78 7.03 1.74 11.28
N ILE A 79 5.82 2.34 11.37
CA ILE A 79 5.29 3.30 10.40
C ILE A 79 5.03 4.65 11.06
N ASP A 80 5.69 5.71 10.57
CA ASP A 80 5.46 7.10 10.98
C ASP A 80 4.42 7.80 10.07
N ALA A 81 4.45 7.49 8.78
CA ALA A 81 3.52 8.08 7.83
C ALA A 81 3.12 7.09 6.72
N ILE A 82 1.87 7.19 6.29
CA ILE A 82 1.31 6.51 5.12
C ILE A 82 0.90 7.56 4.10
N ILE A 83 1.41 7.42 2.89
CA ILE A 83 1.07 8.27 1.76
C ILE A 83 0.49 7.37 0.66
N GLY A 84 -0.64 7.77 0.09
CA GLY A 84 -1.23 7.08 -1.06
C GLY A 84 -1.55 8.05 -2.18
N SER A 85 -1.41 7.59 -3.42
CA SER A 85 -1.94 8.32 -4.57
C SER A 85 -2.59 7.37 -5.57
N ASP A 86 -3.54 7.91 -6.30
CA ASP A 86 -4.21 7.22 -7.40
C ASP A 86 -4.69 8.25 -8.42
N VAL A 87 -5.00 7.83 -9.64
CA VAL A 87 -5.61 8.69 -10.67
C VAL A 87 -7.13 8.77 -10.49
N ASP A 88 -7.73 7.78 -9.83
CA ASP A 88 -9.16 7.61 -9.65
C ASP A 88 -9.62 8.26 -8.33
N GLU A 89 -10.48 9.27 -8.44
CA GLU A 89 -11.02 9.99 -7.28
C GLU A 89 -11.99 9.13 -6.45
N GLU A 90 -12.70 8.18 -7.05
CA GLU A 90 -13.57 7.26 -6.33
C GLU A 90 -12.73 6.30 -5.48
N ALA A 91 -11.64 5.79 -6.05
CA ALA A 91 -10.66 4.98 -5.32
C ALA A 91 -10.06 5.78 -4.14
N LEU A 92 -9.67 7.04 -4.35
CA LEU A 92 -9.14 7.90 -3.28
C LEU A 92 -10.17 8.20 -2.19
N SER A 93 -11.44 8.37 -2.53
CA SER A 93 -12.52 8.50 -1.56
C SER A 93 -12.65 7.25 -0.68
N LEU A 94 -12.53 6.06 -1.27
CA LEU A 94 -12.48 4.80 -0.53
C LEU A 94 -11.21 4.68 0.31
N ALA A 95 -10.07 5.09 -0.24
CA ALA A 95 -8.78 5.10 0.45
C ALA A 95 -8.84 5.94 1.72
N GLN A 96 -9.46 7.13 1.64
CA GLN A 96 -9.65 8.01 2.82
C GLN A 96 -10.44 7.29 3.91
N ARG A 97 -11.55 6.63 3.55
CA ARG A 97 -12.35 5.87 4.51
C ARG A 97 -11.58 4.73 5.16
N ASN A 98 -10.72 4.04 4.40
CA ASN A 98 -9.88 2.97 4.93
C ASN A 98 -8.77 3.51 5.84
N LEU A 99 -8.10 4.60 5.46
CA LEU A 99 -7.07 5.21 6.30
C LEU A 99 -7.65 5.89 7.54
N ASP A 100 -8.87 6.42 7.46
CA ASP A 100 -9.59 6.92 8.64
C ASP A 100 -9.74 5.86 9.73
N LEU A 101 -9.80 4.56 9.39
CA LEU A 101 -9.85 3.46 10.36
C LEU A 101 -8.61 3.39 11.26
N LEU A 102 -7.53 4.08 10.91
CA LEU A 102 -6.34 4.23 11.75
C LEU A 102 -6.48 5.35 12.80
N THR A 103 -7.68 5.91 12.94
CA THR A 103 -8.00 6.93 13.95
C THR A 103 -9.16 6.49 14.85
N PRO A 104 -9.16 6.86 16.15
CA PRO A 104 -10.29 6.55 17.04
C PRO A 104 -11.65 7.03 16.48
N ALA A 105 -11.69 8.23 15.93
CA ALA A 105 -12.93 8.78 15.36
C ALA A 105 -13.40 8.00 14.12
N GLY A 106 -12.48 7.50 13.30
CA GLY A 106 -12.81 6.73 12.10
C GLY A 106 -13.34 5.35 12.42
N ILE A 107 -12.72 4.62 13.36
CA ILE A 107 -13.20 3.30 13.76
C ILE A 107 -14.57 3.38 14.47
N GLU A 108 -14.80 4.37 15.32
CA GLU A 108 -16.11 4.59 15.96
C GLU A 108 -17.20 4.90 14.93
N ARG A 109 -16.92 5.74 13.94
CA ARG A 109 -17.83 6.00 12.83
C ARG A 109 -18.17 4.73 12.07
N ARG A 110 -17.16 3.86 11.81
CA ARG A 110 -17.38 2.58 11.12
C ARG A 110 -18.24 1.62 11.93
N ILE A 111 -18.04 1.53 13.25
CA ILE A 111 -18.87 0.73 14.15
C ILE A 111 -20.34 1.19 14.08
N ALA A 112 -20.58 2.50 14.11
CA ALA A 112 -21.92 3.04 13.98
C ALA A 112 -22.58 2.70 12.63
N GLU A 113 -21.84 2.78 11.51
CA GLU A 113 -22.32 2.37 10.19
C GLU A 113 -22.70 0.88 10.16
N ILE A 114 -21.84 -0.01 10.73
CA ILE A 114 -22.10 -1.44 10.78
C ILE A 114 -23.34 -1.75 11.63
N ALA A 115 -23.50 -1.05 12.77
CA ALA A 115 -24.67 -1.19 13.63
C ALA A 115 -25.97 -0.78 12.90
N GLN A 116 -25.96 0.31 12.14
CA GLN A 116 -27.09 0.73 11.31
C GLN A 116 -27.43 -0.31 10.23
N MET A 117 -26.41 -0.86 9.54
CA MET A 117 -26.62 -1.94 8.55
C MET A 117 -27.19 -3.20 9.21
N SER A 118 -26.71 -3.54 10.40
CA SER A 118 -27.22 -4.69 11.18
C SER A 118 -28.68 -4.50 11.55
N ALA A 119 -29.05 -3.32 12.03
CA ALA A 119 -30.44 -3.01 12.38
C ALA A 119 -31.38 -3.02 11.15
N ALA A 120 -30.89 -2.51 9.99
CA ALA A 120 -31.68 -2.42 8.78
C ALA A 120 -31.89 -3.77 8.07
N TYR A 121 -30.88 -4.65 8.10
CA TYR A 121 -30.87 -5.87 7.24
C TYR A 121 -30.74 -7.18 8.02
N GLY A 122 -30.28 -7.18 9.27
CA GLY A 122 -30.23 -8.36 10.16
C GLY A 122 -29.40 -9.55 9.65
N LYS A 123 -28.42 -9.34 8.74
CA LYS A 123 -27.63 -10.44 8.16
C LYS A 123 -26.57 -10.95 9.15
N PRO A 124 -26.32 -12.28 9.23
CA PRO A 124 -25.25 -12.82 10.10
C PRO A 124 -23.88 -12.18 9.87
N SER A 125 -23.56 -11.81 8.62
CA SER A 125 -22.30 -11.12 8.28
C SER A 125 -22.15 -9.74 8.96
N HIS A 126 -23.25 -9.08 9.34
CA HIS A 126 -23.17 -7.82 10.08
C HIS A 126 -22.77 -8.06 11.54
N ALA A 127 -23.23 -9.13 12.17
CA ALA A 127 -22.80 -9.50 13.53
C ALA A 127 -21.29 -9.84 13.57
N GLU A 128 -20.81 -10.58 12.55
CA GLU A 128 -19.37 -10.84 12.40
C GLU A 128 -18.57 -9.55 12.19
N ALA A 129 -19.08 -8.63 11.36
CA ALA A 129 -18.43 -7.35 11.14
C ALA A 129 -18.39 -6.49 12.43
N GLN A 130 -19.46 -6.51 13.24
CA GLN A 130 -19.47 -5.84 14.55
C GLN A 130 -18.42 -6.40 15.49
N ALA A 131 -18.33 -7.74 15.59
CA ALA A 131 -17.32 -8.39 16.43
C ALA A 131 -15.90 -8.02 15.98
N SER A 132 -15.61 -8.08 14.67
CA SER A 132 -14.33 -7.69 14.11
C SER A 132 -14.02 -6.20 14.35
N ALA A 133 -15.02 -5.32 14.25
CA ALA A 133 -14.82 -3.89 14.48
C ALA A 133 -14.45 -3.58 15.93
N GLU A 134 -15.05 -4.29 16.91
CA GLU A 134 -14.67 -4.15 18.31
C GLU A 134 -13.26 -4.68 18.61
N VAL A 135 -12.84 -5.76 17.97
CA VAL A 135 -11.46 -6.27 18.06
C VAL A 135 -10.47 -5.22 17.56
N LEU A 136 -10.72 -4.66 16.35
CA LEU A 136 -9.86 -3.64 15.76
C LEU A 136 -9.86 -2.35 16.57
N ARG A 137 -11.03 -1.93 17.12
CA ARG A 137 -11.13 -0.77 18.00
C ARG A 137 -10.25 -0.91 19.24
N LYS A 138 -10.35 -2.06 19.92
CA LYS A 138 -9.54 -2.34 21.11
C LYS A 138 -8.05 -2.33 20.80
N GLN A 139 -7.65 -2.92 19.68
CA GLN A 139 -6.27 -2.92 19.21
C GLN A 139 -5.81 -1.48 18.95
N LEU A 140 -6.58 -0.69 18.19
CA LEU A 140 -6.23 0.68 17.84
C LEU A 140 -6.04 1.58 19.05
N LEU A 141 -6.93 1.48 20.04
CA LEU A 141 -6.84 2.30 21.26
C LEU A 141 -5.54 2.05 22.04
N GLY A 142 -5.02 0.81 22.04
CA GLY A 142 -3.69 0.53 22.59
C GLY A 142 -2.55 1.11 21.75
N LEU A 143 -2.69 1.05 20.43
CA LEU A 143 -1.64 1.52 19.51
C LEU A 143 -1.50 3.05 19.50
N VAL A 144 -2.59 3.80 19.55
CA VAL A 144 -2.55 5.28 19.50
C VAL A 144 -1.98 5.91 20.77
N GLU A 145 -1.84 5.15 21.86
CA GLU A 145 -1.13 5.61 23.06
C GLU A 145 0.38 5.73 22.83
N GLU A 146 0.95 4.94 21.91
CA GLU A 146 2.36 4.96 21.60
C GLU A 146 2.74 6.16 20.71
N HIS A 147 2.06 6.32 19.59
CA HIS A 147 2.19 7.43 18.64
C HIS A 147 1.00 7.45 17.67
N THR A 148 1.00 8.37 16.70
CA THR A 148 -0.02 8.42 15.64
C THR A 148 0.62 8.31 14.26
N ILE A 149 0.04 7.48 13.39
CA ILE A 149 0.44 7.40 11.99
C ILE A 149 -0.19 8.57 11.22
N ARG A 150 0.62 9.37 10.55
CA ARG A 150 0.15 10.44 9.65
C ARG A 150 -0.28 9.84 8.33
N CYS A 151 -1.51 10.09 7.90
CA CYS A 151 -2.04 9.61 6.64
C CYS A 151 -2.28 10.77 5.68
N GLU A 152 -1.87 10.60 4.42
CA GLU A 152 -2.08 11.58 3.38
C GLU A 152 -2.43 10.90 2.05
N LEU A 153 -3.38 11.51 1.33
CA LEU A 153 -3.81 11.08 0.00
C LEU A 153 -3.78 12.25 -0.97
N PHE A 154 -3.41 11.98 -2.22
CA PHE A 154 -3.51 12.94 -3.28
C PHE A 154 -3.75 12.27 -4.64
N ARG A 155 -4.36 13.01 -5.57
CA ARG A 155 -4.52 12.55 -6.93
C ARG A 155 -3.24 12.79 -7.73
N ALA A 156 -2.71 11.72 -8.36
CA ALA A 156 -1.60 11.79 -9.29
C ALA A 156 -1.56 10.56 -10.20
N ASP A 157 -1.00 10.73 -11.39
CA ASP A 157 -0.58 9.61 -12.26
C ASP A 157 0.78 9.10 -11.76
N ALA A 158 0.86 7.83 -11.42
CA ALA A 158 2.10 7.19 -10.96
C ALA A 158 3.23 7.23 -12.01
N THR A 159 2.92 7.52 -13.27
CA THR A 159 3.90 7.63 -14.36
C THR A 159 4.38 9.07 -14.62
N ASP A 160 3.85 10.06 -13.88
CA ASP A 160 4.21 11.47 -13.99
C ASP A 160 5.12 11.90 -12.83
N GLY A 161 6.44 11.81 -13.04
CA GLY A 161 7.44 12.17 -12.02
C GLY A 161 7.36 13.62 -11.57
N GLN A 162 6.97 14.56 -12.43
CA GLN A 162 6.84 15.98 -12.08
C GLN A 162 5.63 16.21 -11.15
N ALA A 163 4.51 15.55 -11.44
CA ALA A 163 3.34 15.58 -10.57
C ALA A 163 3.66 14.97 -9.20
N LEU A 164 4.34 13.80 -9.16
CA LEU A 164 4.76 13.17 -7.91
C LEU A 164 5.69 14.07 -7.10
N GLN A 165 6.70 14.67 -7.73
CA GLN A 165 7.64 15.58 -7.06
C GLN A 165 6.93 16.79 -6.47
N THR A 166 6.00 17.39 -7.23
CA THR A 166 5.21 18.54 -6.77
C THR A 166 4.32 18.18 -5.59
N LYS A 167 3.71 17.02 -5.62
CA LYS A 167 2.77 16.56 -4.56
C LYS A 167 3.49 16.12 -3.30
N LEU A 168 4.57 15.37 -3.43
CA LEU A 168 5.36 14.90 -2.29
C LEU A 168 6.22 16.00 -1.65
N ARG A 169 6.55 17.08 -2.39
CA ARG A 169 7.24 18.29 -1.85
C ARG A 169 8.49 17.98 -1.03
N GLY A 170 9.32 17.02 -1.49
CA GLY A 170 10.54 16.62 -0.80
C GLY A 170 10.33 15.83 0.50
N ARG A 171 9.12 15.37 0.79
CA ARG A 171 8.88 14.45 1.90
C ARG A 171 9.67 13.17 1.70
N PRO A 172 10.31 12.63 2.75
CA PRO A 172 11.03 11.38 2.62
C PRO A 172 10.07 10.23 2.27
N VAL A 173 10.47 9.37 1.36
CA VAL A 173 9.81 8.10 1.05
C VAL A 173 10.81 6.99 1.38
N ASP A 174 10.50 6.22 2.40
CA ASP A 174 11.39 5.16 2.88
C ASP A 174 11.12 3.82 2.23
N ILE A 175 9.83 3.50 2.10
CA ILE A 175 9.34 2.28 1.46
C ILE A 175 8.25 2.66 0.46
N VAL A 176 8.42 2.26 -0.81
CA VAL A 176 7.31 2.18 -1.76
C VAL A 176 6.77 0.76 -1.72
N LEU A 177 5.45 0.61 -1.48
CA LEU A 177 4.81 -0.70 -1.47
C LEU A 177 3.53 -0.60 -2.30
N THR A 178 3.50 -1.29 -3.44
CA THR A 178 2.43 -1.12 -4.43
C THR A 178 2.05 -2.44 -5.10
N ASP A 179 0.76 -2.58 -5.44
CA ASP A 179 0.21 -3.61 -6.32
C ASP A 179 -0.18 -2.92 -7.63
N VAL A 180 0.70 -3.03 -8.64
CA VAL A 180 0.50 -2.31 -9.90
C VAL A 180 -0.71 -2.83 -10.66
N PRO A 181 -1.44 -1.97 -11.40
CA PRO A 181 -2.58 -2.39 -12.19
C PRO A 181 -2.23 -3.49 -13.19
N TYR A 182 -2.98 -4.61 -13.16
CA TYR A 182 -2.87 -5.71 -14.12
C TYR A 182 -4.23 -6.36 -14.36
N GLY A 183 -4.47 -6.83 -15.59
CA GLY A 183 -5.67 -7.56 -15.95
C GLY A 183 -6.83 -6.69 -16.49
N ARG A 184 -8.01 -7.30 -16.57
CA ARG A 184 -9.18 -6.71 -17.26
C ARG A 184 -9.92 -5.65 -16.41
N ARG A 185 -9.69 -5.59 -15.11
CA ARG A 185 -10.47 -4.77 -14.16
C ARG A 185 -9.71 -3.56 -13.61
N SER A 186 -8.38 -3.61 -13.62
CA SER A 186 -7.52 -2.49 -13.28
C SER A 186 -6.47 -2.36 -14.39
N GLY A 187 -6.64 -1.37 -15.26
CA GLY A 187 -5.72 -1.09 -16.34
C GLY A 187 -4.99 0.23 -16.10
N TRP A 188 -3.77 0.34 -16.60
CA TRP A 188 -3.08 1.61 -16.64
C TRP A 188 -3.87 2.62 -17.48
N GLN A 189 -4.17 3.76 -16.90
CA GLN A 189 -4.74 4.89 -17.64
C GLN A 189 -3.58 5.60 -18.36
N VAL A 190 -3.35 5.24 -19.62
CA VAL A 190 -2.33 5.90 -20.44
C VAL A 190 -2.97 7.06 -21.19
N PRO A 191 -2.57 8.31 -20.95
CA PRO A 191 -3.07 9.44 -21.73
C PRO A 191 -2.80 9.23 -23.22
N PRO A 192 -3.73 9.56 -24.13
CA PRO A 192 -3.54 9.46 -25.57
C PRO A 192 -2.35 10.27 -26.09
N THR A 193 -1.93 11.28 -25.34
CA THR A 193 -0.82 12.19 -25.63
C THR A 193 0.51 11.75 -25.02
N ALA A 194 0.58 10.59 -24.36
CA ALA A 194 1.83 10.11 -23.77
C ALA A 194 2.86 9.89 -24.89
N PRO A 195 4.10 10.42 -24.75
CA PRO A 195 5.14 10.19 -25.76
C PRO A 195 5.40 8.69 -25.90
N ALA A 196 5.69 8.24 -27.12
CA ALA A 196 6.06 6.87 -27.40
C ALA A 196 7.33 6.53 -26.59
N SER A 197 7.15 5.78 -25.52
CA SER A 197 8.22 5.30 -24.65
C SER A 197 8.46 3.82 -24.92
N SER A 198 9.71 3.41 -24.95
CA SER A 198 10.09 1.98 -24.99
C SER A 198 9.77 1.25 -23.65
N LEU A 199 9.46 2.00 -22.59
CA LEU A 199 9.16 1.46 -21.27
C LEU A 199 7.70 1.00 -21.18
N THR A 200 7.46 -0.11 -20.50
CA THR A 200 6.12 -0.53 -20.08
C THR A 200 5.53 0.49 -19.10
N PRO A 201 4.20 0.50 -18.88
CA PRO A 201 3.61 1.39 -17.86
C PRO A 201 4.24 1.24 -16.47
N ALA A 202 4.53 0.02 -16.02
CA ALA A 202 5.26 -0.22 -14.78
C ALA A 202 6.70 0.33 -14.82
N GLY A 203 7.36 0.24 -15.98
CA GLY A 203 8.69 0.84 -16.19
C GLY A 203 8.65 2.37 -16.11
N ARG A 204 7.60 3.01 -16.65
CA ARG A 204 7.40 4.47 -16.53
C ARG A 204 7.12 4.89 -15.08
N MET A 205 6.35 4.11 -14.34
CA MET A 205 6.18 4.35 -12.90
C MET A 205 7.53 4.29 -12.17
N LEU A 206 8.35 3.28 -12.45
CA LEU A 206 9.69 3.18 -11.86
C LEU A 206 10.57 4.37 -12.25
N GLU A 207 10.52 4.84 -13.51
CA GLU A 207 11.23 6.05 -13.95
C GLU A 207 10.73 7.30 -13.19
N ALA A 208 9.41 7.45 -13.04
CA ALA A 208 8.80 8.57 -12.34
C ALA A 208 9.19 8.59 -10.85
N LEU A 209 9.25 7.43 -10.21
CA LEU A 209 9.64 7.30 -8.81
C LEU A 209 11.07 7.80 -8.52
N LEU A 210 11.99 7.77 -9.50
CA LEU A 210 13.34 8.31 -9.32
C LEU A 210 13.38 9.79 -8.93
N SER A 211 12.33 10.55 -9.22
CA SER A 211 12.22 11.96 -8.87
C SER A 211 11.90 12.22 -7.39
N VAL A 212 11.46 11.18 -6.64
CA VAL A 212 10.90 11.32 -5.29
C VAL A 212 11.48 10.35 -4.26
N ILE A 213 12.34 9.44 -4.69
CA ILE A 213 13.00 8.47 -3.81
C ILE A 213 14.47 8.83 -3.56
N SER A 214 15.04 8.20 -2.54
CA SER A 214 16.47 8.26 -2.20
C SER A 214 17.15 6.92 -2.52
N PRO A 215 18.50 6.84 -2.52
CA PRO A 215 19.22 5.56 -2.66
C PRO A 215 18.86 4.54 -1.59
N SER A 216 18.43 4.99 -0.40
CA SER A 216 18.03 4.13 0.72
C SER A 216 16.58 3.64 0.64
N THR A 217 15.78 4.17 -0.28
CA THR A 217 14.37 3.76 -0.45
C THR A 217 14.30 2.33 -0.97
N VAL A 218 13.47 1.52 -0.31
CA VAL A 218 13.14 0.16 -0.77
C VAL A 218 11.79 0.18 -1.48
N ILE A 219 11.75 -0.33 -2.71
CA ILE A 219 10.53 -0.45 -3.50
C ILE A 219 10.10 -1.91 -3.53
N ALA A 220 8.90 -2.21 -3.03
CA ALA A 220 8.27 -3.53 -3.07
C ALA A 220 7.07 -3.48 -4.02
N VAL A 221 7.14 -4.20 -5.13
CA VAL A 221 6.11 -4.20 -6.17
C VAL A 221 5.51 -5.59 -6.33
N VAL A 222 4.19 -5.68 -6.33
CA VAL A 222 3.45 -6.84 -6.84
C VAL A 222 3.04 -6.56 -8.26
N ALA A 223 3.22 -7.53 -9.14
CA ALA A 223 2.81 -7.47 -10.53
C ALA A 223 2.36 -8.84 -11.03
N ASP A 224 1.61 -8.86 -12.14
CA ASP A 224 1.36 -10.10 -12.87
C ASP A 224 2.68 -10.70 -13.40
N LYS A 225 2.77 -12.02 -13.46
CA LYS A 225 3.98 -12.74 -13.91
C LYS A 225 4.46 -12.34 -15.32
N GLN A 226 3.58 -11.77 -16.15
CA GLN A 226 3.89 -11.32 -17.51
C GLN A 226 4.41 -9.87 -17.54
N GLN A 227 4.22 -9.09 -16.47
CA GLN A 227 4.72 -7.71 -16.41
C GLN A 227 6.19 -7.68 -16.04
N SER A 228 7.00 -7.03 -16.87
CA SER A 228 8.41 -6.79 -16.54
C SER A 228 8.55 -5.61 -15.59
N LEU A 229 9.25 -5.82 -14.48
CA LEU A 229 9.69 -4.80 -13.53
C LEU A 229 11.19 -4.51 -13.65
N ALA A 230 11.81 -4.90 -14.75
CA ALA A 230 13.21 -4.60 -15.03
C ALA A 230 13.35 -3.14 -15.46
N HIS A 231 14.27 -2.42 -14.84
CA HIS A 231 14.58 -1.04 -15.17
C HIS A 231 16.07 -0.76 -14.91
N PRO A 232 16.80 -0.09 -15.84
CA PRO A 232 18.26 0.06 -15.72
C PRO A 232 18.70 0.88 -14.52
N ALA A 233 17.86 1.79 -14.02
CA ALA A 233 18.16 2.61 -12.83
C ALA A 233 18.02 1.86 -11.50
N TYR A 234 17.58 0.60 -11.51
CA TYR A 234 17.31 -0.15 -10.28
C TYR A 234 18.09 -1.46 -10.22
N ARG A 235 18.58 -1.80 -9.04
CA ARG A 235 19.07 -3.13 -8.71
C ARG A 235 17.99 -3.92 -7.97
N ARG A 236 17.89 -5.20 -8.27
CA ARG A 236 16.94 -6.09 -7.60
C ARG A 236 17.52 -6.60 -6.28
N LEU A 237 16.80 -6.38 -5.18
CA LEU A 237 17.15 -6.86 -3.84
C LEU A 237 16.63 -8.27 -3.58
N GLY A 238 15.45 -8.59 -4.13
CA GLY A 238 14.81 -9.88 -3.93
C GLY A 238 13.65 -10.11 -4.87
N ARG A 239 13.22 -11.36 -4.98
CA ARG A 239 12.05 -11.77 -5.78
C ARG A 239 11.46 -13.06 -5.22
N PHE A 240 10.12 -13.19 -5.27
CA PHE A 240 9.44 -14.48 -5.23
C PHE A 240 8.17 -14.47 -6.09
N GLN A 241 7.63 -15.67 -6.35
CA GLN A 241 6.39 -15.84 -7.09
C GLN A 241 5.30 -16.44 -6.18
N LEU A 242 4.08 -15.96 -6.32
CA LEU A 242 2.90 -16.43 -5.63
C LEU A 242 1.74 -16.56 -6.62
N GLY A 243 1.47 -17.80 -7.09
CA GLY A 243 0.50 -18.03 -8.16
C GLY A 243 0.89 -17.30 -9.45
N ASP A 244 -0.02 -16.51 -10.00
CA ASP A 244 0.20 -15.70 -11.19
C ASP A 244 0.84 -14.34 -10.92
N ARG A 245 1.16 -14.05 -9.66
CA ARG A 245 1.83 -12.81 -9.24
C ARG A 245 3.30 -13.05 -8.97
N HIS A 246 4.12 -12.06 -9.25
CA HIS A 246 5.45 -11.98 -8.72
C HIS A 246 5.62 -10.73 -7.85
N VAL A 247 6.43 -10.87 -6.82
CA VAL A 247 6.83 -9.79 -5.93
C VAL A 247 8.30 -9.52 -6.13
N VAL A 248 8.66 -8.25 -6.31
CA VAL A 248 10.05 -7.83 -6.50
C VAL A 248 10.38 -6.70 -5.54
N TRP A 249 11.57 -6.77 -4.91
CA TRP A 249 12.14 -5.66 -4.17
C TRP A 249 13.27 -5.05 -4.97
N LEU A 250 13.25 -3.72 -5.06
CA LEU A 250 14.19 -2.92 -5.83
C LEU A 250 14.78 -1.82 -4.94
N ALA A 251 15.98 -1.39 -5.27
CA ALA A 251 16.56 -0.12 -4.79
C ALA A 251 17.17 0.61 -5.98
N ALA A 252 17.11 1.91 -5.98
CA ALA A 252 17.77 2.72 -7.01
C ALA A 252 19.28 2.53 -6.96
N GLN A 253 19.94 2.60 -8.11
CA GLN A 253 21.40 2.61 -8.20
C GLN A 253 21.90 4.02 -7.83
N GLU A 254 22.88 4.12 -6.94
CA GLU A 254 23.42 5.40 -6.44
C GLU A 254 23.85 6.34 -7.56
N TYR A 255 24.44 5.79 -8.62
CA TYR A 255 24.90 6.53 -9.79
C TYR A 255 23.78 7.33 -10.49
N VAL A 256 22.54 6.86 -10.44
CA VAL A 256 21.41 7.48 -11.18
C VAL A 256 20.80 8.65 -10.41
N ILE A 257 20.81 8.60 -9.08
CA ILE A 257 20.21 9.65 -8.25
C ILE A 257 21.13 10.88 -8.13
N MET A 258 22.44 10.68 -8.15
CA MET A 258 23.40 11.78 -8.06
C MET A 258 23.49 12.64 -9.33
N ASN A 259 22.91 12.20 -10.46
CA ASN A 259 22.95 12.88 -11.75
C ASN A 259 21.59 13.46 -12.21
N LYS A 260 20.59 13.46 -11.35
CA LYS A 260 19.28 14.13 -11.57
C LYS A 260 19.07 15.28 -10.59
#